data_ec56c373b3b950cff79ea6d9e3b20646
#
_entry.id   ec56c373b3b950cff79ea6d9e3b20646
#
_cell.length_a   1.000
_cell.length_b   1.000
_cell.length_c   1.000
_cell.angle_alpha   90.00
_cell.angle_beta   90.00
_cell.angle_gamma   90.00
#
_symmetry.space_group_name_H-M   'P 1'
#
loop_
_entity.id
_entity.type
_entity.pdbx_description
1 polymer ?
#
loop_
_entity_poly.entity_id
_entity_poly.type
_entity_poly.pdbx_seq_one_letter_code
_entity_poly.pdbx_strand_id
1 'polypeptide(L)'
;VVTPWEEVSLKEKMPYLQKLNDKVFALDNRVRKVQASLSDNTTHVLFCNSEGVTYYDYRPMVSYMAFCIMEENGRMENNYATRSYRKGFEFMTDDIIEVIAREVVDNTAIMFKAIKPKGGELPVVMASGGSGILLHEAIGHAFEADFNRKNVSIFADQLNKKVCNEHIS
;
A
#
# COMPACT_ATOMS: atom_id res chain seq x y z
N VAL A 1 14.09 -14.43 -0.62
CA VAL A 1 14.07 -14.23 0.83
C VAL A 1 15.38 -14.73 1.41
N VAL A 2 16.09 -13.86 2.09
CA VAL A 2 17.37 -14.20 2.73
C VAL A 2 17.12 -14.65 4.15
N THR A 3 16.30 -13.91 4.89
CA THR A 3 15.92 -14.21 6.27
C THR A 3 14.40 -14.29 6.38
N PRO A 4 13.84 -15.50 6.55
CA PRO A 4 12.40 -15.69 6.73
C PRO A 4 11.86 -14.99 7.98
N TRP A 5 10.65 -14.46 7.93
CA TRP A 5 10.04 -13.72 9.04
C TRP A 5 9.77 -14.59 10.27
N GLU A 6 9.48 -15.86 10.06
CA GLU A 6 9.24 -16.87 11.09
C GLU A 6 10.49 -17.21 11.93
N GLU A 7 11.67 -16.88 11.41
CA GLU A 7 12.96 -17.06 12.10
C GLU A 7 13.35 -15.83 12.94
N VAL A 8 12.61 -14.72 12.83
CA VAL A 8 12.94 -13.44 13.47
C VAL A 8 12.03 -13.19 14.67
N SER A 9 12.62 -13.09 15.84
CA SER A 9 11.89 -12.83 17.09
C SER A 9 11.33 -11.39 17.16
N LEU A 10 10.29 -11.19 17.97
CA LEU A 10 9.79 -9.84 18.26
C LEU A 10 10.88 -8.93 18.84
N LYS A 11 11.80 -9.47 19.63
CA LYS A 11 12.90 -8.71 20.22
C LYS A 11 13.83 -8.12 19.16
N GLU A 12 14.02 -8.80 18.04
CA GLU A 12 14.82 -8.32 16.91
C GLU A 12 14.06 -7.30 16.05
N LYS A 13 12.73 -7.37 16.00
CA LYS A 13 11.87 -6.44 15.25
C LYS A 13 11.68 -5.08 15.97
N MET A 14 11.62 -5.10 17.30
CA MET A 14 11.33 -3.89 18.11
C MET A 14 12.28 -2.70 17.88
N PRO A 15 13.61 -2.87 17.73
CA PRO A 15 14.51 -1.74 17.47
C PRO A 15 14.17 -0.95 16.22
N TYR A 16 13.64 -1.59 15.19
CA TYR A 16 13.24 -0.92 13.95
C TYR A 16 12.02 -0.03 14.17
N LEU A 17 11.04 -0.49 14.96
CA LEU A 17 9.87 0.33 15.33
C LEU A 17 10.31 1.56 16.13
N GLN A 18 11.20 1.39 17.11
CA GLN A 18 11.74 2.49 17.90
C GLN A 18 12.51 3.48 17.01
N LYS A 19 13.36 2.97 16.12
CA LYS A 19 14.16 3.79 15.22
C LYS A 19 13.28 4.63 14.27
N LEU A 20 12.20 4.04 13.73
CA LEU A 20 11.24 4.76 12.91
C LEU A 20 10.53 5.85 13.71
N ASN A 21 10.06 5.53 14.92
CA ASN A 21 9.44 6.49 15.82
C ASN A 21 10.35 7.69 16.10
N ASP A 22 11.58 7.43 16.53
CA ASP A 22 12.56 8.47 16.88
C ASP A 22 12.95 9.33 15.67
N LYS A 23 13.05 8.69 14.49
CA LYS A 23 13.35 9.39 13.25
C LYS A 23 12.23 10.35 12.86
N VAL A 24 10.97 9.97 12.98
CA VAL A 24 9.82 10.85 12.68
C VAL A 24 9.79 12.04 13.63
N PHE A 25 9.99 11.83 14.92
CA PHE A 25 10.06 12.93 15.91
C PHE A 25 11.24 13.88 15.64
N ALA A 26 12.36 13.38 15.17
CA ALA A 26 13.55 14.19 14.90
C ALA A 26 13.41 15.08 13.66
N LEU A 27 12.52 14.76 12.73
CA LEU A 27 12.37 15.48 11.46
C LEU A 27 11.57 16.79 11.57
N ASP A 28 10.61 16.87 12.52
CA ASP A 28 9.79 18.08 12.66
C ASP A 28 9.31 18.26 14.12
N ASN A 29 9.53 19.44 14.69
CA ASN A 29 9.16 19.77 16.07
C ASN A 29 7.65 19.89 16.31
N ARG A 30 6.83 19.93 15.26
CA ARG A 30 5.37 19.90 15.31
C ARG A 30 4.81 18.52 15.56
N VAL A 31 5.61 17.46 15.43
CA VAL A 31 5.17 16.09 15.71
C VAL A 31 4.78 15.96 17.17
N ARG A 32 3.56 15.46 17.41
CA ARG A 32 3.01 15.22 18.77
C ARG A 32 2.84 13.75 19.05
N LYS A 33 2.55 12.96 18.04
CA LYS A 33 2.37 11.51 18.20
C LYS A 33 2.84 10.76 16.96
N VAL A 34 3.47 9.63 17.20
CA VAL A 34 3.85 8.67 16.16
C VAL A 34 3.31 7.30 16.55
N GLN A 35 2.81 6.58 15.59
CA GLN A 35 2.52 5.15 15.71
C GLN A 35 3.29 4.42 14.61
N ALA A 36 4.34 3.70 14.99
CA ALA A 36 5.05 2.81 14.11
C ALA A 36 4.43 1.41 14.17
N SER A 37 4.25 0.78 13.03
CA SER A 37 3.66 -0.55 12.90
C SER A 37 4.43 -1.39 11.91
N LEU A 38 4.71 -2.63 12.28
CA LEU A 38 5.30 -3.65 11.44
C LEU A 38 4.39 -4.88 11.49
N SER A 39 3.95 -5.31 10.32
CA SER A 39 3.18 -6.54 10.15
C SER A 39 3.90 -7.44 9.17
N ASP A 40 4.09 -8.68 9.51
CA ASP A 40 4.61 -9.71 8.62
C ASP A 40 3.67 -10.91 8.58
N ASN A 41 3.61 -11.54 7.43
CA ASN A 41 2.82 -12.75 7.20
C ASN A 41 3.57 -13.65 6.21
N THR A 42 3.56 -14.94 6.47
CA THR A 42 4.07 -15.95 5.56
C THR A 42 2.96 -16.93 5.20
N THR A 43 2.74 -17.11 3.91
CA THR A 43 1.79 -18.07 3.38
C THR A 43 2.51 -19.14 2.57
N HIS A 44 2.24 -20.39 2.88
CA HIS A 44 2.71 -21.55 2.14
C HIS A 44 1.54 -22.09 1.31
N VAL A 45 1.71 -22.15 -0.01
CA VAL A 45 0.70 -22.65 -0.93
C VAL A 45 1.20 -23.92 -1.58
N LEU A 46 0.47 -25.03 -1.42
CA LEU A 46 0.66 -26.25 -2.19
C LEU A 46 -0.51 -26.41 -3.14
N PHE A 47 -0.25 -26.39 -4.43
CA PHE A 47 -1.23 -26.65 -5.45
C PHE A 47 -1.06 -28.08 -5.98
N CYS A 48 -2.18 -28.79 -6.12
CA CYS A 48 -2.26 -30.10 -6.77
C CYS A 48 -3.52 -30.17 -7.62
N ASN A 49 -3.44 -30.81 -8.79
CA ASN A 49 -4.60 -31.06 -9.63
C ASN A 49 -4.70 -32.54 -10.06
N SER A 50 -5.81 -32.92 -10.71
CA SER A 50 -6.05 -34.29 -11.19
C SER A 50 -5.14 -34.72 -12.33
N GLU A 51 -4.41 -33.83 -12.96
CA GLU A 51 -3.44 -34.10 -14.03
C GLU A 51 -2.04 -34.41 -13.46
N GLY A 52 -1.89 -34.46 -12.13
CA GLY A 52 -0.65 -34.74 -11.44
C GLY A 52 0.29 -33.53 -11.33
N VAL A 53 -0.18 -32.33 -11.66
CA VAL A 53 0.59 -31.11 -11.47
C VAL A 53 0.63 -30.76 -10.00
N THR A 54 1.83 -30.59 -9.48
CA THR A 54 2.06 -30.17 -8.09
C THR A 54 3.09 -29.07 -8.10
N TYR A 55 2.81 -27.94 -7.43
CA TYR A 55 3.81 -26.92 -7.16
C TYR A 55 3.60 -26.28 -5.79
N TYR A 56 4.71 -25.76 -5.25
CA TYR A 56 4.75 -25.07 -3.97
C TYR A 56 5.17 -23.62 -4.19
N ASP A 57 4.48 -22.71 -3.51
CA ASP A 57 4.78 -21.28 -3.53
C ASP A 57 4.90 -20.75 -2.08
N TYR A 58 6.03 -20.10 -1.81
CA TYR A 58 6.33 -19.43 -0.54
C TYR A 58 6.09 -17.93 -0.70
N ARG A 59 5.16 -17.38 0.07
CA ARG A 59 4.68 -16.01 -0.05
C ARG A 59 4.89 -15.22 1.23
N PRO A 60 6.10 -14.71 1.49
CA PRO A 60 6.31 -13.77 2.58
C PRO A 60 5.74 -12.40 2.20
N MET A 61 5.10 -11.75 3.14
CA MET A 61 4.60 -10.37 3.02
C MET A 61 5.03 -9.58 4.22
N VAL A 62 5.46 -8.35 4.01
CA VAL A 62 5.76 -7.38 5.06
C VAL A 62 5.08 -6.07 4.76
N SER A 63 4.54 -5.43 5.79
CA SER A 63 4.06 -4.05 5.74
C SER A 63 4.65 -3.27 6.90
N TYR A 64 5.34 -2.18 6.60
CA TYR A 64 5.97 -1.30 7.57
C TYR A 64 5.44 0.12 7.39
N MET A 65 4.89 0.70 8.47
CA MET A 65 4.09 1.92 8.41
C MET A 65 4.45 2.85 9.56
N ALA A 66 4.43 4.15 9.29
CA ALA A 66 4.32 5.21 10.28
C ALA A 66 3.02 6.00 10.09
N PHE A 67 2.33 6.27 11.19
CA PHE A 67 1.27 7.26 11.28
C PHE A 67 1.77 8.40 12.15
N CYS A 68 1.56 9.64 11.72
CA CYS A 68 2.05 10.84 12.38
C CYS A 68 0.90 11.82 12.65
N ILE A 69 0.89 12.40 13.84
CA ILE A 69 0.05 13.55 14.19
C ILE A 69 0.96 14.73 14.47
N MET A 70 0.71 15.84 13.80
CA MET A 70 1.36 17.12 14.03
C MET A 70 0.39 18.18 14.55
N GLU A 71 0.92 19.18 15.25
CA GLU A 71 0.18 20.34 15.72
C GLU A 71 0.89 21.63 15.31
N GLU A 72 0.15 22.56 14.75
CA GLU A 72 0.60 23.91 14.43
C GLU A 72 -0.50 24.93 14.78
N ASN A 73 -0.21 25.87 15.69
CA ASN A 73 -1.14 26.93 16.12
C ASN A 73 -2.50 26.42 16.59
N GLY A 74 -2.54 25.29 17.32
CA GLY A 74 -3.76 24.67 17.82
C GLY A 74 -4.53 23.84 16.79
N ARG A 75 -4.08 23.79 15.54
CA ARG A 75 -4.62 22.89 14.50
C ARG A 75 -3.83 21.58 14.49
N MET A 76 -4.54 20.48 14.43
CA MET A 76 -3.93 19.14 14.32
C MET A 76 -4.20 18.56 12.95
N GLU A 77 -3.16 17.99 12.37
CA GLU A 77 -3.22 17.23 11.11
C GLU A 77 -2.53 15.90 11.26
N ASN A 78 -2.92 14.94 10.45
CA ASN A 78 -2.33 13.60 10.47
C ASN A 78 -2.23 13.01 9.07
N ASN A 79 -1.27 12.11 8.93
CA ASN A 79 -1.11 11.30 7.72
C ASN A 79 -0.35 10.02 8.05
N TYR A 80 -0.23 9.13 7.08
CA TYR A 80 0.56 7.91 7.19
C TYR A 80 1.43 7.69 5.94
N ALA A 81 2.49 6.91 6.11
CA ALA A 81 3.29 6.38 5.02
C ALA A 81 3.54 4.90 5.26
N THR A 82 3.49 4.09 4.21
CA THR A 82 3.66 2.65 4.30
C THR A 82 4.52 2.11 3.16
N ARG A 83 5.20 1.00 3.44
CA ARG A 83 5.89 0.19 2.43
C ARG A 83 5.54 -1.27 2.66
N SER A 84 5.09 -1.93 1.60
CA SER A 84 4.71 -3.34 1.64
C SER A 84 5.39 -4.09 0.51
N TYR A 85 6.02 -5.22 0.83
CA TYR A 85 6.76 -6.02 -0.14
C TYR A 85 6.67 -7.53 0.15
N ARG A 86 6.93 -8.33 -0.88
CA ARG A 86 7.17 -9.77 -0.76
C ARG A 86 8.66 -10.03 -0.52
N LYS A 87 9.13 -9.69 0.68
CA LYS A 87 10.52 -9.85 1.11
C LYS A 87 10.58 -10.41 2.53
N GLY A 88 11.72 -10.98 2.91
CA GLY A 88 12.02 -11.35 4.30
C GLY A 88 12.56 -10.18 5.11
N PHE A 89 13.16 -10.49 6.25
CA PHE A 89 13.65 -9.48 7.20
C PHE A 89 14.76 -8.59 6.63
N GLU A 90 15.44 -9.00 5.58
CA GLU A 90 16.39 -8.16 4.82
C GLU A 90 15.76 -6.89 4.25
N PHE A 91 14.43 -6.78 4.27
CA PHE A 91 13.70 -5.56 3.93
C PHE A 91 13.93 -4.43 4.95
N MET A 92 14.21 -4.76 6.20
CA MET A 92 14.35 -3.81 7.30
C MET A 92 15.71 -3.10 7.24
N THR A 93 15.79 -2.03 6.46
CA THR A 93 16.99 -1.22 6.28
C THR A 93 16.80 0.21 6.78
N ASP A 94 17.91 0.91 7.01
CA ASP A 94 17.89 2.32 7.38
C ASP A 94 17.29 3.20 6.29
N ASP A 95 17.49 2.84 5.02
CA ASP A 95 16.91 3.56 3.88
C ASP A 95 15.38 3.49 3.88
N ILE A 96 14.80 2.33 4.19
CA ILE A 96 13.34 2.19 4.30
C ILE A 96 12.79 3.03 5.46
N ILE A 97 13.49 3.06 6.60
CA ILE A 97 13.12 3.92 7.73
C ILE A 97 13.14 5.39 7.33
N GLU A 98 14.21 5.83 6.67
CA GLU A 98 14.36 7.21 6.20
C GLU A 98 13.24 7.61 5.24
N VAL A 99 12.94 6.74 4.26
CA VAL A 99 11.89 6.98 3.26
C VAL A 99 10.52 7.12 3.91
N ILE A 100 10.15 6.19 4.80
CA ILE A 100 8.84 6.23 5.48
C ILE A 100 8.76 7.45 6.40
N ALA A 101 9.82 7.74 7.16
CA ALA A 101 9.83 8.85 8.11
C ALA A 101 9.69 10.21 7.39
N ARG A 102 10.43 10.44 6.30
CA ARG A 102 10.31 11.67 5.52
C ARG A 102 8.93 11.79 4.89
N GLU A 103 8.47 10.75 4.24
CA GLU A 103 7.17 10.78 3.55
C GLU A 103 6.02 11.07 4.51
N VAL A 104 5.97 10.44 5.69
CA VAL A 104 4.89 10.71 6.65
C VAL A 104 4.95 12.13 7.20
N VAL A 105 6.15 12.67 7.45
CA VAL A 105 6.35 14.06 7.92
C VAL A 105 5.94 15.05 6.85
N ASP A 106 6.44 14.91 5.63
CA ASP A 106 6.15 15.80 4.51
C ASP A 106 4.65 15.79 4.16
N ASN A 107 4.04 14.60 4.09
CA ASN A 107 2.62 14.45 3.81
C ASN A 107 1.73 15.04 4.92
N THR A 108 2.15 14.95 6.18
CA THR A 108 1.42 15.58 7.29
C THR A 108 1.60 17.09 7.28
N ALA A 109 2.81 17.57 7.03
CA ALA A 109 3.13 19.01 6.99
C ALA A 109 2.37 19.77 5.88
N ILE A 110 2.21 19.15 4.70
CA ILE A 110 1.47 19.75 3.60
C ILE A 110 -0.02 19.96 3.90
N MET A 111 -0.59 19.14 4.82
CA MET A 111 -2.01 19.25 5.20
C MET A 111 -2.34 20.59 5.86
N PHE A 112 -1.38 21.24 6.57
CA PHE A 112 -1.58 22.56 7.13
C PHE A 112 -1.78 23.65 6.07
N LYS A 113 -1.30 23.42 4.84
CA LYS A 113 -1.44 24.32 3.68
C LYS A 113 -2.57 23.91 2.75
N ALA A 114 -3.20 22.75 3.00
CA ALA A 114 -4.26 22.22 2.15
C ALA A 114 -5.50 23.11 2.22
N ILE A 115 -6.10 23.35 1.05
CA ILE A 115 -7.37 24.06 0.90
C ILE A 115 -8.48 23.05 0.61
N LYS A 116 -9.69 23.34 1.08
CA LYS A 116 -10.85 22.52 0.77
C LYS A 116 -11.27 22.77 -0.69
N PRO A 117 -11.25 21.77 -1.58
CA PRO A 117 -11.69 21.96 -2.94
C PRO A 117 -13.19 22.24 -3.00
N LYS A 118 -13.62 23.00 -4.00
CA LYS A 118 -15.05 23.15 -4.29
C LYS A 118 -15.59 21.87 -4.92
N GLY A 119 -16.73 21.36 -4.41
CA GLY A 119 -17.45 20.28 -5.07
C GLY A 119 -18.09 20.76 -6.37
N GLY A 120 -18.31 19.85 -7.31
CA GLY A 120 -18.96 20.14 -8.60
C GLY A 120 -18.55 19.15 -9.68
N GLU A 121 -19.11 19.34 -10.87
CA GLU A 121 -18.68 18.62 -12.08
C GLU A 121 -17.46 19.33 -12.67
N LEU A 122 -16.33 18.63 -12.70
CA LEU A 122 -15.03 19.20 -13.09
C LEU A 122 -14.27 18.17 -13.96
N PRO A 123 -13.48 18.62 -14.94
CA PRO A 123 -12.49 17.76 -15.58
C PRO A 123 -11.47 17.24 -14.55
N VAL A 124 -11.21 15.94 -14.57
CA VAL A 124 -10.30 15.28 -13.63
C VAL A 124 -9.15 14.64 -14.38
N VAL A 125 -7.93 14.97 -14.00
CA VAL A 125 -6.72 14.26 -14.44
C VAL A 125 -6.25 13.37 -13.29
N MET A 126 -6.20 12.08 -13.53
CA MET A 126 -5.74 11.09 -12.55
C MET A 126 -4.29 10.71 -12.84
N ALA A 127 -3.41 10.98 -11.88
CA ALA A 127 -2.03 10.49 -11.92
C ALA A 127 -1.95 9.02 -11.50
N SER A 128 -0.84 8.36 -11.80
CA SER A 128 -0.56 7.00 -11.33
C SER A 128 -0.54 6.93 -9.80
N GLY A 129 -0.91 5.77 -9.23
CA GLY A 129 -0.97 5.55 -7.80
C GLY A 129 -2.37 5.15 -7.33
N GLY A 130 -2.93 5.84 -6.34
CA GLY A 130 -4.26 5.54 -5.77
C GLY A 130 -5.41 5.56 -6.79
N SER A 131 -5.27 6.28 -7.89
CA SER A 131 -6.24 6.26 -9.01
C SER A 131 -6.38 4.89 -9.68
N GLY A 132 -5.36 4.02 -9.57
CA GLY A 132 -5.44 2.64 -10.03
C GLY A 132 -6.52 1.83 -9.33
N ILE A 133 -6.83 2.14 -8.06
CA ILE A 133 -7.94 1.51 -7.32
C ILE A 133 -9.28 1.86 -7.97
N LEU A 134 -9.47 3.10 -8.39
CA LEU A 134 -10.71 3.50 -9.09
C LEU A 134 -10.89 2.72 -10.40
N LEU A 135 -9.82 2.51 -11.18
CA LEU A 135 -9.86 1.68 -12.39
C LEU A 135 -10.15 0.21 -12.06
N HIS A 136 -9.56 -0.31 -10.98
CA HIS A 136 -9.82 -1.66 -10.49
C HIS A 136 -11.30 -1.86 -10.18
N GLU A 137 -11.89 -0.98 -9.37
CA GLU A 137 -13.30 -1.06 -8.96
C GLU A 137 -14.27 -0.78 -10.13
N ALA A 138 -13.97 0.19 -10.97
CA ALA A 138 -14.87 0.60 -12.05
C ALA A 138 -14.88 -0.36 -13.25
N ILE A 139 -13.75 -1.00 -13.55
CA ILE A 139 -13.56 -1.79 -14.77
C ILE A 139 -13.01 -3.18 -14.45
N GLY A 140 -12.02 -3.29 -13.55
CA GLY A 140 -11.27 -4.52 -13.32
C GLY A 140 -12.16 -5.72 -12.99
N HIS A 141 -13.05 -5.57 -12.03
CA HIS A 141 -13.99 -6.62 -11.65
C HIS A 141 -14.94 -7.04 -12.80
N ALA A 142 -15.29 -6.12 -13.67
CA ALA A 142 -16.15 -6.43 -14.81
C ALA A 142 -15.45 -7.29 -15.89
N PHE A 143 -14.11 -7.38 -15.88
CA PHE A 143 -13.34 -8.23 -16.78
C PHE A 143 -13.01 -9.61 -16.19
N GLU A 144 -13.40 -9.90 -14.94
CA GLU A 144 -13.16 -11.21 -14.34
C GLU A 144 -13.84 -12.33 -15.14
N ALA A 145 -13.10 -13.42 -15.38
CA ALA A 145 -13.54 -14.50 -16.27
C ALA A 145 -14.81 -15.20 -15.80
N ASP A 146 -15.03 -15.29 -14.50
CA ASP A 146 -16.23 -15.95 -13.93
C ASP A 146 -17.48 -15.11 -14.15
N PHE A 147 -17.42 -13.79 -14.03
CA PHE A 147 -18.53 -12.89 -14.33
C PHE A 147 -18.86 -12.89 -15.82
N ASN A 148 -17.85 -12.87 -16.68
CA ASN A 148 -18.04 -12.94 -18.13
C ASN A 148 -18.63 -14.28 -18.56
N ARG A 149 -18.11 -15.40 -18.04
CA ARG A 149 -18.61 -16.74 -18.34
C ARG A 149 -20.06 -16.97 -17.89
N LYS A 150 -20.46 -16.35 -16.77
CA LYS A 150 -21.83 -16.43 -16.25
C LYS A 150 -22.78 -15.40 -16.89
N ASN A 151 -22.29 -14.61 -17.84
CA ASN A 151 -23.04 -13.55 -18.51
C ASN A 151 -23.63 -12.51 -17.55
N VAL A 152 -22.89 -12.18 -16.50
CA VAL A 152 -23.27 -11.19 -15.47
C VAL A 152 -22.59 -9.86 -15.70
N SER A 153 -21.41 -9.85 -16.34
CA SER A 153 -20.69 -8.63 -16.69
C SER A 153 -21.31 -7.91 -17.89
N ILE A 154 -21.26 -6.58 -17.86
CA ILE A 154 -21.59 -5.71 -19.02
C ILE A 154 -20.66 -5.98 -20.21
N PHE A 155 -19.53 -6.64 -20.01
CA PHE A 155 -18.55 -7.00 -21.06
C PHE A 155 -18.67 -8.44 -21.57
N ALA A 156 -19.60 -9.23 -21.05
CA ALA A 156 -19.71 -10.67 -21.39
C ALA A 156 -19.76 -10.94 -22.90
N ASP A 157 -20.52 -10.14 -23.66
CA ASP A 157 -20.69 -10.29 -25.11
C ASP A 157 -19.80 -9.33 -25.93
N GLN A 158 -18.76 -8.76 -25.30
CA GLN A 158 -17.92 -7.75 -25.94
C GLN A 158 -16.56 -8.27 -26.41
N LEU A 159 -16.37 -9.60 -26.44
CA LEU A 159 -15.13 -10.19 -26.94
C LEU A 159 -14.83 -9.72 -28.38
N ASN A 160 -13.61 -9.24 -28.61
CA ASN A 160 -13.15 -8.66 -29.88
C ASN A 160 -13.87 -7.37 -30.33
N LYS A 161 -14.64 -6.73 -29.45
CA LYS A 161 -15.22 -5.42 -29.70
C LYS A 161 -14.47 -4.33 -28.94
N LYS A 162 -14.51 -3.11 -29.45
CA LYS A 162 -13.91 -1.95 -28.78
C LYS A 162 -14.77 -1.57 -27.57
N VAL A 163 -14.22 -1.66 -26.35
CA VAL A 163 -14.90 -1.37 -25.08
C VAL A 163 -14.33 -0.14 -24.36
N CYS A 164 -13.22 0.41 -24.85
CA CYS A 164 -12.58 1.59 -24.25
C CYS A 164 -11.95 2.49 -25.32
N ASN A 165 -11.34 3.59 -24.90
CA ASN A 165 -10.60 4.48 -25.79
C ASN A 165 -9.38 3.74 -26.39
N GLU A 166 -8.99 4.10 -27.62
CA GLU A 166 -7.86 3.49 -28.35
C GLU A 166 -6.49 3.73 -27.70
N HIS A 167 -6.39 4.69 -26.80
CA HIS A 167 -5.17 4.97 -26.05
C HIS A 167 -5.01 4.07 -24.80
N ILE A 168 -5.95 3.16 -24.54
CA ILE A 168 -5.92 2.20 -23.45
C ILE A 168 -5.66 0.82 -24.02
N SER A 169 -4.56 0.19 -23.60
CA SER A 169 -4.14 -1.16 -24.00
C SER A 169 -3.94 -2.07 -22.79
#